data_abadb31253e56c277993a350afa784cd
#
_entry.id   abadb31253e56c277993a350afa784cd
#
_cell.length_a   1.000
_cell.length_b   1.000
_cell.length_c   1.000
_cell.angle_alpha   90.00
_cell.angle_beta   90.00
_cell.angle_gamma   90.00
#
_symmetry.space_group_name_H-M   'P 1'
#
loop_
_entity.id
_entity.type
_entity.pdbx_description
1 polymer ?
#
loop_
_entity_poly.entity_id
_entity_poly.type
_entity_poly.pdbx_seq_one_letter_code
_entity_poly.pdbx_strand_id
1 'polypeptide(L)'
;MFDWFIKTFDSAQQQATLFSIVVSTILAISLLLMNQWFTSRKAKADLKVLKLEELMNTLYAYERLCFDVIAQSYNKKAAEESVFHKMTESVELADKIEMLTTLYFPSIEYKSEETQYLLSKIHVNCLLHANAEEKWSEEDRISLFNQDTSDIKSLISVIKNSAKIEMKKYT
;
A
#
# COMPACT_ATOMS: atom_id res chain seq x y z
N MET A 1 19.69 47.92 31.49
CA MET A 1 19.10 46.56 31.76
C MET A 1 20.17 45.51 32.08
N PHE A 2 21.37 45.54 31.47
CA PHE A 2 22.48 44.63 31.77
C PHE A 2 23.27 44.97 33.03
N ASP A 3 23.30 46.24 33.45
CA ASP A 3 24.07 46.65 34.64
C ASP A 3 23.58 46.04 35.98
N TRP A 4 22.25 45.83 36.08
CA TRP A 4 21.70 45.11 37.24
C TRP A 4 22.18 43.65 37.25
N PHE A 5 22.24 42.98 36.08
CA PHE A 5 22.68 41.62 35.95
C PHE A 5 24.17 41.46 36.32
N ILE A 6 25.03 42.35 35.84
CA ILE A 6 26.47 42.35 36.15
C ILE A 6 26.67 42.57 37.66
N LYS A 7 25.90 43.47 38.28
CA LYS A 7 26.00 43.80 39.71
C LYS A 7 25.49 42.65 40.61
N THR A 8 24.55 41.85 40.13
CA THR A 8 23.99 40.71 40.87
C THR A 8 24.88 39.48 40.80
N PHE A 9 25.70 39.32 39.78
CA PHE A 9 26.58 38.17 39.53
C PHE A 9 28.06 38.59 39.53
N ASP A 10 28.47 39.35 40.56
CA ASP A 10 29.82 39.95 40.63
C ASP A 10 30.89 38.94 41.08
N SER A 11 30.52 37.81 41.70
CA SER A 11 31.47 36.79 42.11
C SER A 11 31.71 35.72 41.06
N ALA A 12 32.95 35.30 40.86
CA ALA A 12 33.32 34.23 39.93
C ALA A 12 32.53 32.94 40.15
N GLN A 13 32.15 32.64 41.38
CA GLN A 13 31.39 31.47 41.74
C GLN A 13 29.91 31.56 41.23
N GLN A 14 29.30 32.74 41.33
CA GLN A 14 27.95 32.99 40.86
C GLN A 14 27.89 32.93 39.30
N GLN A 15 28.90 33.47 38.64
CA GLN A 15 29.03 33.41 37.17
C GLN A 15 29.18 31.97 36.71
N ALA A 16 30.01 31.14 37.35
CA ALA A 16 30.19 29.74 37.05
C ALA A 16 28.89 28.94 37.22
N THR A 17 28.15 29.23 38.31
CA THR A 17 26.84 28.59 38.57
C THR A 17 25.80 28.96 37.50
N LEU A 18 25.71 30.24 37.14
CA LEU A 18 24.82 30.70 36.07
C LEU A 18 25.15 30.05 34.72
N PHE A 19 26.44 30.02 34.36
CA PHE A 19 26.91 29.36 33.16
C PHE A 19 26.52 27.87 33.13
N SER A 20 26.75 27.18 34.26
CA SER A 20 26.36 25.76 34.40
C SER A 20 24.86 25.54 34.21
N ILE A 21 24.01 26.42 34.81
CA ILE A 21 22.55 26.35 34.65
C ILE A 21 22.16 26.56 33.18
N VAL A 22 22.72 27.56 32.49
CA VAL A 22 22.44 27.85 31.11
C VAL A 22 22.84 26.69 30.22
N VAL A 23 24.06 26.16 30.39
CA VAL A 23 24.55 25.00 29.61
C VAL A 23 23.70 23.77 29.88
N SER A 24 23.34 23.47 31.12
CA SER A 24 22.50 22.33 31.48
C SER A 24 21.09 22.45 30.86
N THR A 25 20.53 23.67 30.84
CA THR A 25 19.22 23.95 30.27
C THR A 25 19.26 23.73 28.71
N ILE A 26 20.29 24.25 28.05
CA ILE A 26 20.47 24.06 26.62
C ILE A 26 20.63 22.56 26.27
N LEU A 27 21.43 21.83 27.05
CA LEU A 27 21.59 20.39 26.87
C LEU A 27 20.28 19.63 27.05
N ALA A 28 19.51 19.96 28.10
CA ALA A 28 18.21 19.34 28.38
C ALA A 28 17.23 19.58 27.25
N ILE A 29 17.13 20.82 26.76
CA ILE A 29 16.27 21.16 25.60
C ILE A 29 16.73 20.43 24.34
N SER A 30 18.02 20.38 24.06
CA SER A 30 18.60 19.70 22.91
C SER A 30 18.28 18.19 22.94
N LEU A 31 18.42 17.54 24.08
CA LEU A 31 18.08 16.12 24.28
C LEU A 31 16.59 15.87 24.09
N LEU A 32 15.72 16.75 24.58
CA LEU A 32 14.27 16.65 24.35
C LEU A 32 13.90 16.74 22.86
N LEU A 33 14.47 17.72 22.16
CA LEU A 33 14.22 17.90 20.73
C LEU A 33 14.74 16.71 19.92
N MET A 34 15.92 16.20 20.23
CA MET A 34 16.46 14.99 19.60
C MET A 34 15.56 13.78 19.84
N ASN A 35 15.13 13.56 21.07
CA ASN A 35 14.24 12.44 21.39
C ASN A 35 12.91 12.54 20.65
N GLN A 36 12.29 13.73 20.60
CA GLN A 36 11.08 13.95 19.83
C GLN A 36 11.29 13.68 18.33
N TRP A 37 12.42 14.12 17.78
CA TRP A 37 12.74 13.89 16.37
C TRP A 37 12.91 12.40 16.04
N PHE A 38 13.66 11.65 16.88
CA PHE A 38 13.83 10.21 16.72
C PHE A 38 12.51 9.45 16.85
N THR A 39 11.71 9.78 17.87
CA THR A 39 10.40 9.16 18.10
C THR A 39 9.46 9.43 16.94
N SER A 40 9.42 10.64 16.42
CA SER A 40 8.61 11.02 15.26
C SER A 40 9.04 10.29 13.98
N ARG A 41 10.37 10.16 13.76
CA ARG A 41 10.89 9.39 12.62
C ARG A 41 10.53 7.91 12.69
N LYS A 42 10.71 7.31 13.88
CA LYS A 42 10.36 5.91 14.12
C LYS A 42 8.86 5.69 13.89
N ALA A 43 8.00 6.52 14.46
CA ALA A 43 6.55 6.41 14.29
C ALA A 43 6.12 6.49 12.81
N LYS A 44 6.77 7.36 12.02
CA LYS A 44 6.51 7.45 10.56
C LYS A 44 6.96 6.19 9.81
N ALA A 45 8.11 5.60 10.18
CA ALA A 45 8.59 4.36 9.58
C ALA A 45 7.66 3.18 9.94
N ASP A 46 7.29 3.05 11.21
CA ASP A 46 6.38 2.01 11.69
C ASP A 46 5.01 2.09 10.99
N LEU A 47 4.47 3.32 10.81
CA LEU A 47 3.23 3.52 10.06
C LEU A 47 3.37 3.06 8.61
N LYS A 48 4.48 3.35 7.94
CA LYS A 48 4.71 2.91 6.56
C LYS A 48 4.83 1.39 6.46
N VAL A 49 5.51 0.74 7.39
CA VAL A 49 5.57 -0.74 7.43
C VAL A 49 4.17 -1.31 7.58
N LEU A 50 3.38 -0.81 8.54
CA LEU A 50 2.00 -1.26 8.75
C LEU A 50 1.13 -1.10 7.48
N LYS A 51 1.27 0.04 6.78
CA LYS A 51 0.53 0.28 5.55
C LYS A 51 1.01 -0.58 4.37
N LEU A 52 2.28 -0.95 4.33
CA LEU A 52 2.80 -1.91 3.35
C LEU A 52 2.28 -3.34 3.61
N GLU A 53 2.20 -3.75 4.87
CA GLU A 53 1.59 -5.03 5.23
C GLU A 53 0.10 -5.06 4.84
N GLU A 54 -0.64 -3.98 5.11
CA GLU A 54 -2.03 -3.83 4.67
C GLU A 54 -2.14 -3.91 3.14
N LEU A 55 -1.29 -3.20 2.41
CA LEU A 55 -1.25 -3.24 0.95
C LEU A 55 -0.98 -4.66 0.43
N MET A 56 0.02 -5.35 0.97
CA MET A 56 0.33 -6.73 0.56
C MET A 56 -0.82 -7.70 0.83
N ASN A 57 -1.44 -7.61 2.00
CA ASN A 57 -2.60 -8.45 2.34
C ASN A 57 -3.78 -8.17 1.39
N THR A 58 -4.04 -6.90 1.07
CA THR A 58 -5.10 -6.51 0.12
C THR A 58 -4.77 -7.02 -1.29
N LEU A 59 -3.51 -6.95 -1.74
CA LEU A 59 -3.07 -7.48 -3.04
C LEU A 59 -3.25 -9.01 -3.14
N TYR A 60 -2.97 -9.76 -2.07
CA TYR A 60 -3.21 -11.20 -2.07
C TYR A 60 -4.70 -11.54 -2.09
N ALA A 61 -5.52 -10.81 -1.33
CA ALA A 61 -6.97 -10.99 -1.35
C ALA A 61 -7.55 -10.67 -2.74
N TYR A 62 -7.10 -9.57 -3.34
CA TYR A 62 -7.49 -9.15 -4.67
C TYR A 62 -7.11 -10.18 -5.75
N GLU A 63 -5.86 -10.67 -5.75
CA GLU A 63 -5.41 -11.72 -6.69
C GLU A 63 -6.28 -12.97 -6.60
N ARG A 64 -6.56 -13.43 -5.38
CA ARG A 64 -7.43 -14.58 -5.16
C ARG A 64 -8.83 -14.35 -5.71
N LEU A 65 -9.39 -13.19 -5.46
CA LEU A 65 -10.72 -12.83 -5.95
C LEU A 65 -10.77 -12.72 -7.48
N CYS A 66 -9.74 -12.17 -8.11
CA CYS A 66 -9.61 -12.15 -9.57
C CYS A 66 -9.61 -13.56 -10.16
N PHE A 67 -8.86 -14.49 -9.57
CA PHE A 67 -8.85 -15.89 -10.00
C PHE A 67 -10.21 -16.57 -9.83
N ASP A 68 -10.91 -16.27 -8.74
CA ASP A 68 -12.27 -16.77 -8.51
C ASP A 68 -13.26 -16.22 -9.57
N VAL A 69 -13.15 -14.93 -9.95
CA VAL A 69 -13.96 -14.34 -11.02
C VAL A 69 -13.68 -15.03 -12.36
N ILE A 70 -12.41 -15.21 -12.71
CA ILE A 70 -12.01 -15.88 -13.95
C ILE A 70 -12.54 -17.33 -13.95
N ALA A 71 -12.30 -18.09 -12.88
CA ALA A 71 -12.73 -19.48 -12.79
C ALA A 71 -14.25 -19.64 -12.92
N GLN A 72 -15.01 -18.71 -12.30
CA GLN A 72 -16.48 -18.72 -12.44
C GLN A 72 -16.94 -18.29 -13.82
N SER A 73 -16.29 -17.30 -14.46
CA SER A 73 -16.62 -16.89 -15.82
C SER A 73 -16.45 -18.02 -16.82
N TYR A 74 -15.42 -18.87 -16.65
CA TYR A 74 -15.22 -20.06 -17.49
C TYR A 74 -16.10 -21.26 -17.09
N ASN A 75 -16.76 -21.20 -15.94
CA ASN A 75 -17.64 -22.29 -15.50
C ASN A 75 -19.05 -22.11 -16.06
N LYS A 76 -19.44 -22.92 -17.04
CA LYS A 76 -20.78 -22.90 -17.67
C LYS A 76 -21.96 -23.07 -16.70
N LYS A 77 -21.70 -23.54 -15.47
CA LYS A 77 -22.74 -23.77 -14.43
C LYS A 77 -22.76 -22.67 -13.38
N ALA A 78 -21.85 -21.70 -13.44
CA ALA A 78 -21.85 -20.60 -12.49
C ALA A 78 -23.06 -19.69 -12.72
N ALA A 79 -23.71 -19.29 -11.63
CA ALA A 79 -24.78 -18.30 -11.70
C ALA A 79 -24.15 -16.92 -12.02
N GLU A 80 -24.70 -16.23 -13.02
CA GLU A 80 -24.22 -14.91 -13.44
C GLU A 80 -24.20 -13.91 -12.30
N GLU A 81 -25.21 -13.94 -11.43
CA GLU A 81 -25.30 -13.12 -10.22
C GLU A 81 -24.09 -13.32 -9.28
N SER A 82 -23.60 -14.56 -9.15
CA SER A 82 -22.43 -14.86 -8.32
C SER A 82 -21.15 -14.26 -8.89
N VAL A 83 -20.98 -14.25 -10.22
CA VAL A 83 -19.82 -13.63 -10.88
C VAL A 83 -19.88 -12.11 -10.70
N PHE A 84 -21.05 -11.52 -10.93
CA PHE A 84 -21.24 -10.06 -10.77
C PHE A 84 -20.95 -9.60 -9.34
N HIS A 85 -21.41 -10.33 -8.33
CA HIS A 85 -21.10 -10.02 -6.92
C HIS A 85 -19.59 -10.02 -6.66
N LYS A 86 -18.87 -11.03 -7.13
CA LYS A 86 -17.41 -11.09 -6.98
C LYS A 86 -16.69 -10.01 -7.78
N MET A 87 -17.18 -9.62 -8.94
CA MET A 87 -16.64 -8.49 -9.68
C MET A 87 -16.80 -7.18 -8.90
N THR A 88 -17.96 -6.95 -8.26
CA THR A 88 -18.17 -5.77 -7.41
C THR A 88 -17.21 -5.77 -6.23
N GLU A 89 -17.04 -6.90 -5.54
CA GLU A 89 -16.10 -7.05 -4.44
C GLU A 89 -14.64 -6.82 -4.91
N SER A 90 -14.31 -7.22 -6.15
CA SER A 90 -12.99 -6.96 -6.73
C SER A 90 -12.72 -5.48 -6.96
N VAL A 91 -13.73 -4.69 -7.32
CA VAL A 91 -13.63 -3.22 -7.45
C VAL A 91 -13.27 -2.59 -6.11
N GLU A 92 -13.96 -2.98 -5.03
CA GLU A 92 -13.67 -2.45 -3.68
C GLU A 92 -12.22 -2.69 -3.24
N LEU A 93 -11.69 -3.90 -3.53
CA LEU A 93 -10.29 -4.20 -3.22
C LEU A 93 -9.31 -3.44 -4.12
N ALA A 94 -9.64 -3.28 -5.40
CA ALA A 94 -8.84 -2.51 -6.34
C ALA A 94 -8.75 -1.03 -5.94
N ASP A 95 -9.87 -0.41 -5.57
CA ASP A 95 -9.93 0.96 -5.08
C ASP A 95 -9.16 1.13 -3.77
N LYS A 96 -9.23 0.14 -2.87
CA LYS A 96 -8.44 0.13 -1.64
C LYS A 96 -6.93 0.08 -1.94
N ILE A 97 -6.49 -0.71 -2.90
CA ILE A 97 -5.09 -0.77 -3.35
C ILE A 97 -4.66 0.59 -3.89
N GLU A 98 -5.48 1.19 -4.77
CA GLU A 98 -5.20 2.51 -5.36
C GLU A 98 -5.12 3.61 -4.29
N MET A 99 -6.04 3.60 -3.33
CA MET A 99 -5.99 4.51 -2.18
C MET A 99 -4.68 4.35 -1.39
N LEU A 100 -4.28 3.11 -1.06
CA LEU A 100 -3.07 2.84 -0.27
C LEU A 100 -1.80 3.25 -1.03
N THR A 101 -1.73 2.96 -2.33
CA THR A 101 -0.58 3.36 -3.16
C THR A 101 -0.50 4.88 -3.31
N THR A 102 -1.61 5.53 -3.63
CA THR A 102 -1.65 7.00 -3.81
C THR A 102 -1.29 7.76 -2.54
N LEU A 103 -1.84 7.35 -1.38
CA LEU A 103 -1.64 8.10 -0.13
C LEU A 103 -0.29 7.83 0.53
N TYR A 104 0.19 6.59 0.49
CA TYR A 104 1.35 6.18 1.28
C TYR A 104 2.57 5.83 0.42
N PHE A 105 2.38 5.38 -0.83
CA PHE A 105 3.43 4.85 -1.70
C PHE A 105 3.31 5.37 -3.13
N PRO A 106 3.42 6.68 -3.38
CA PRO A 106 3.26 7.27 -4.72
C PRO A 106 4.32 6.80 -5.73
N SER A 107 5.35 6.08 -5.28
CA SER A 107 6.32 5.40 -6.14
C SER A 107 5.80 4.09 -6.74
N ILE A 108 4.67 3.57 -6.25
CA ILE A 108 4.01 2.36 -6.75
C ILE A 108 2.86 2.81 -7.65
N GLU A 109 3.09 2.73 -8.95
CA GLU A 109 2.04 3.01 -9.93
C GLU A 109 1.03 1.87 -9.96
N TYR A 110 -0.21 2.17 -9.66
CA TYR A 110 -1.35 1.28 -9.79
C TYR A 110 -2.57 2.07 -10.23
N LYS A 111 -3.26 1.54 -11.24
CA LYS A 111 -4.54 2.05 -11.72
C LYS A 111 -5.56 0.93 -11.65
N SER A 112 -6.56 1.09 -10.82
CA SER A 112 -7.63 0.10 -10.62
C SER A 112 -8.34 -0.23 -11.95
N GLU A 113 -8.52 0.78 -12.79
CA GLU A 113 -9.21 0.67 -14.08
C GLU A 113 -8.59 -0.38 -15.03
N GLU A 114 -7.26 -0.50 -15.08
CA GLU A 114 -6.58 -1.42 -16.02
C GLU A 114 -6.90 -2.88 -15.70
N THR A 115 -6.84 -3.26 -14.44
CA THR A 115 -7.12 -4.64 -14.00
C THR A 115 -8.62 -4.93 -14.06
N GLN A 116 -9.46 -3.96 -13.70
CA GLN A 116 -10.92 -4.10 -13.78
C GLN A 116 -11.41 -4.20 -15.21
N TYR A 117 -10.83 -3.43 -16.13
CA TYR A 117 -11.11 -3.55 -17.55
C TYR A 117 -10.77 -4.96 -18.07
N LEU A 118 -9.62 -5.51 -17.70
CA LEU A 118 -9.21 -6.85 -18.13
C LEU A 118 -10.17 -7.92 -17.58
N LEU A 119 -10.54 -7.86 -16.30
CA LEU A 119 -11.53 -8.79 -15.71
C LEU A 119 -12.89 -8.71 -16.42
N SER A 120 -13.37 -7.50 -16.68
CA SER A 120 -14.64 -7.28 -17.38
C SER A 120 -14.59 -7.83 -18.79
N LYS A 121 -13.48 -7.60 -19.52
CA LYS A 121 -13.26 -8.14 -20.87
C LYS A 121 -13.28 -9.66 -20.89
N ILE A 122 -12.61 -10.30 -19.94
CA ILE A 122 -12.58 -11.75 -19.78
C ILE A 122 -14.01 -12.28 -19.59
N HIS A 123 -14.74 -11.70 -18.66
CA HIS A 123 -16.12 -12.11 -18.36
C HIS A 123 -17.05 -11.95 -19.57
N VAL A 124 -17.00 -10.79 -20.24
CA VAL A 124 -17.82 -10.54 -21.44
C VAL A 124 -17.47 -11.52 -22.55
N ASN A 125 -16.20 -11.82 -22.80
CA ASN A 125 -15.78 -12.81 -23.78
C ASN A 125 -16.35 -14.21 -23.45
N CYS A 126 -16.30 -14.63 -22.19
CA CYS A 126 -16.88 -15.89 -21.74
C CYS A 126 -18.40 -15.94 -21.99
N LEU A 127 -19.14 -14.85 -21.71
CA LEU A 127 -20.57 -14.75 -21.96
C LEU A 127 -20.92 -14.82 -23.47
N LEU A 128 -20.17 -14.09 -24.28
CA LEU A 128 -20.38 -14.10 -25.74
C LEU A 128 -20.22 -15.51 -26.33
N HIS A 129 -19.15 -16.22 -25.91
CA HIS A 129 -18.91 -17.58 -26.37
C HIS A 129 -19.83 -18.64 -25.74
N ALA A 130 -20.36 -18.39 -24.53
CA ALA A 130 -21.38 -19.27 -23.97
C ALA A 130 -22.69 -19.25 -24.76
N ASN A 131 -23.00 -18.10 -25.38
CA ASN A 131 -24.22 -17.86 -26.17
C ASN A 131 -24.02 -18.01 -27.70
N ALA A 132 -22.78 -18.22 -28.16
CA ALA A 132 -22.50 -18.37 -29.59
C ALA A 132 -22.91 -19.75 -30.13
N GLU A 133 -23.21 -19.81 -31.45
CA GLU A 133 -23.48 -21.08 -32.17
C GLU A 133 -22.21 -21.95 -32.18
N GLU A 134 -21.04 -21.34 -32.44
CA GLU A 134 -19.73 -21.99 -32.31
C GLU A 134 -19.17 -21.79 -30.88
N LYS A 135 -19.22 -22.84 -30.11
CA LYS A 135 -18.63 -22.87 -28.74
C LYS A 135 -17.16 -23.21 -28.82
N TRP A 136 -16.38 -22.63 -27.94
CA TRP A 136 -14.98 -23.04 -27.78
C TRP A 136 -14.86 -24.55 -27.59
N SER A 137 -13.83 -25.13 -28.21
CA SER A 137 -13.39 -26.47 -27.83
C SER A 137 -12.93 -26.50 -26.36
N GLU A 138 -12.88 -27.68 -25.79
CA GLU A 138 -12.37 -27.80 -24.40
C GLU A 138 -10.90 -27.37 -24.30
N GLU A 139 -10.10 -27.66 -25.33
CA GLU A 139 -8.68 -27.27 -25.41
C GLU A 139 -8.52 -25.75 -25.50
N ASP A 140 -9.31 -25.07 -26.36
CA ASP A 140 -9.28 -23.61 -26.47
C ASP A 140 -9.68 -22.94 -25.16
N ARG A 141 -10.70 -23.47 -24.49
CA ARG A 141 -11.19 -22.95 -23.21
C ARG A 141 -10.12 -23.03 -22.13
N ILE A 142 -9.41 -24.15 -22.03
CA ILE A 142 -8.31 -24.34 -21.08
C ILE A 142 -7.15 -23.41 -21.42
N SER A 143 -6.81 -23.28 -22.70
CA SER A 143 -5.74 -22.40 -23.16
C SER A 143 -6.02 -20.94 -22.81
N LEU A 144 -7.22 -20.45 -23.10
CA LEU A 144 -7.65 -19.08 -22.79
C LEU A 144 -7.72 -18.83 -21.27
N PHE A 145 -8.26 -19.77 -20.50
CA PHE A 145 -8.27 -19.69 -19.03
C PHE A 145 -6.86 -19.53 -18.47
N ASN A 146 -5.90 -20.31 -18.96
CA ASN A 146 -4.51 -20.24 -18.51
C ASN A 146 -3.87 -18.90 -18.90
N GLN A 147 -4.14 -18.41 -20.10
CA GLN A 147 -3.65 -17.12 -20.58
C GLN A 147 -4.20 -15.98 -19.72
N ASP A 148 -5.52 -15.88 -19.57
CA ASP A 148 -6.19 -14.83 -18.79
C ASP A 148 -5.72 -14.82 -17.34
N THR A 149 -5.56 -16.01 -16.74
CA THR A 149 -5.01 -16.15 -15.38
C THR A 149 -3.57 -15.65 -15.31
N SER A 150 -2.75 -15.94 -16.33
CA SER A 150 -1.36 -15.49 -16.42
C SER A 150 -1.27 -13.97 -16.57
N ASP A 151 -2.15 -13.37 -17.37
CA ASP A 151 -2.17 -11.94 -17.63
C ASP A 151 -2.51 -11.15 -16.36
N ILE A 152 -3.56 -11.55 -15.65
CA ILE A 152 -3.93 -10.96 -14.35
C ILE A 152 -2.80 -11.12 -13.32
N LYS A 153 -2.22 -12.32 -13.23
CA LYS A 153 -1.10 -12.60 -12.33
C LYS A 153 0.12 -11.73 -12.63
N SER A 154 0.41 -11.49 -13.90
CA SER A 154 1.50 -10.64 -14.35
C SER A 154 1.30 -9.20 -13.86
N LEU A 155 0.13 -8.61 -14.09
CA LEU A 155 -0.21 -7.26 -13.64
C LEU A 155 -0.05 -7.11 -12.11
N ILE A 156 -0.64 -8.03 -11.35
CA ILE A 156 -0.57 -7.97 -9.88
C ILE A 156 0.86 -8.21 -9.37
N SER A 157 1.65 -9.06 -10.04
CA SER A 157 3.02 -9.35 -9.64
C SER A 157 3.94 -8.13 -9.74
N VAL A 158 3.73 -7.25 -10.71
CA VAL A 158 4.48 -5.99 -10.84
C VAL A 158 4.29 -5.13 -9.60
N ILE A 159 3.04 -4.98 -9.14
CA ILE A 159 2.71 -4.18 -7.96
C ILE A 159 3.28 -4.82 -6.69
N LYS A 160 3.14 -6.14 -6.53
CA LYS A 160 3.73 -6.89 -5.42
C LYS A 160 5.25 -6.73 -5.34
N ASN A 161 5.93 -6.75 -6.49
CA ASN A 161 7.37 -6.55 -6.54
C ASN A 161 7.75 -5.11 -6.17
N SER A 162 7.02 -4.12 -6.65
CA SER A 162 7.21 -2.71 -6.28
C SER A 162 7.01 -2.50 -4.78
N ALA A 163 5.96 -3.11 -4.19
CA ALA A 163 5.72 -3.06 -2.75
C ALA A 163 6.84 -3.73 -1.94
N LYS A 164 7.39 -4.86 -2.40
CA LYS A 164 8.54 -5.51 -1.76
C LYS A 164 9.82 -4.66 -1.82
N ILE A 165 10.04 -3.94 -2.94
CA ILE A 165 11.17 -3.01 -3.07
C ILE A 165 10.99 -1.83 -2.10
N GLU A 166 9.77 -1.29 -2.01
CA GLU A 166 9.46 -0.20 -1.08
C GLU A 166 9.67 -0.63 0.38
N MET A 167 9.29 -1.85 0.74
CA MET A 167 9.47 -2.40 2.11
C MET A 167 10.93 -2.40 2.56
N LYS A 168 11.88 -2.70 1.66
CA LYS A 168 13.31 -2.70 1.96
C LYS A 168 13.88 -1.34 2.38
N LYS A 169 13.14 -0.25 2.16
CA LYS A 169 13.56 1.09 2.60
C LYS A 169 13.30 1.34 4.10
N TYR A 170 12.48 0.49 4.73
CA TYR A 170 12.02 0.68 6.12
C TYR A 170 12.45 -0.47 7.05
N THR A 171 13.01 -1.54 6.48
CA THR A 171 13.63 -2.67 7.20
C THR A 171 15.15 -2.60 7.10
#